data_db317cea4fd66bbacce082809ffca4f2
#
_entry.id   db317cea4fd66bbacce082809ffca4f2
#
_cell.length_a   1.000
_cell.length_b   1.000
_cell.length_c   1.000
_cell.angle_alpha   90.00
_cell.angle_beta   90.00
_cell.angle_gamma   90.00
#
_symmetry.space_group_name_H-M   'P 1'
#
loop_
_entity.id
_entity.type
_entity.pdbx_description
1 polymer ?
#
loop_
_entity_poly.entity_id
_entity_poly.type
_entity_poly.pdbx_seq_one_letter_code
_entity_poly.pdbx_strand_id
1 'polypeptide(L)'
;MSFDLNSLPNDIEELKKIIIFQKQKESEHLDQIERLKIQLFGRKTEKWSQIEKDQEILFNEIESSLQEDSPEPEEESLFTSVKSHTRKKTGRKPFPDYFPRITILHDIPETEKTCSCGHELTRIGEESSEKLDIIPAKIQVEVHVRPKYACKHCEGTSDETLPVVKIAPVPNQIAEKSMLSSGFLAYTLTQKFADVLPFYRQTGILQRSGVEISRSTLSNTAIQVFEKLSPMIEDVRRELFKSKYLQIDETVLQVLNEEGKSNTSKSYMWVIRGSIREKPVVLYHYEPSRSAKFLEEWIGDFEGIIQTDGFESYDSLLKTKSRILHAGCWNHARRRFFEILKIDSKNAGAEWIVKEIGKLYTIESKAKEANLNSQEHLRLRQSESRPIVDEIRSWMNKRIVEVAPKSSMGKALSYLAGQWGKLLVFLDHPELQLDTNLVENDIRPFVIGRKNWLFSGCPQGATASAGFYSLVQNAKVSGMDPYAFLQNLFKSWEREPRRLSTKDLPQF
;
A
#
# COMPACT_ATOMS: atom_id res chain seq x y z
N MET A 1 5.40 -40.28 -31.50
CA MET A 1 6.00 -41.48 -30.87
C MET A 1 5.00 -42.60 -31.02
N SER A 2 5.34 -43.64 -31.79
CA SER A 2 4.51 -44.83 -31.92
C SER A 2 4.61 -45.65 -30.64
N PHE A 3 3.48 -45.97 -30.04
CA PHE A 3 3.39 -46.77 -28.82
C PHE A 3 3.66 -48.25 -29.23
N ASP A 4 4.70 -48.85 -28.69
CA ASP A 4 4.98 -50.26 -28.90
C ASP A 4 4.26 -51.08 -27.83
N LEU A 5 3.20 -51.75 -28.23
CA LEU A 5 2.36 -52.60 -27.37
C LEU A 5 3.15 -53.77 -26.75
N ASN A 6 4.25 -54.18 -27.36
CA ASN A 6 5.08 -55.29 -26.88
C ASN A 6 6.00 -54.89 -25.70
N SER A 7 6.08 -53.62 -25.37
CA SER A 7 6.86 -53.10 -24.24
C SER A 7 6.08 -53.01 -22.92
N LEU A 8 4.80 -53.39 -22.92
CA LEU A 8 3.97 -53.36 -21.71
C LEU A 8 4.23 -54.61 -20.85
N PRO A 9 4.32 -54.47 -19.52
CA PRO A 9 4.46 -55.59 -18.61
C PRO A 9 3.19 -56.46 -18.63
N ASN A 10 3.36 -57.78 -18.51
CA ASN A 10 2.25 -58.73 -18.46
C ASN A 10 1.62 -58.86 -17.06
N ASP A 11 2.12 -58.10 -16.07
CA ASP A 11 1.56 -58.11 -14.72
C ASP A 11 0.44 -57.05 -14.58
N ILE A 12 -0.72 -57.51 -14.10
CA ILE A 12 -1.90 -56.67 -13.91
C ILE A 12 -1.66 -55.53 -12.90
N GLU A 13 -0.86 -55.75 -11.85
CA GLU A 13 -0.55 -54.73 -10.84
C GLU A 13 0.40 -53.66 -11.39
N GLU A 14 1.36 -54.01 -12.21
CA GLU A 14 2.22 -53.06 -12.92
C GLU A 14 1.44 -52.27 -13.98
N LEU A 15 0.53 -52.89 -14.72
CA LEU A 15 -0.34 -52.20 -15.66
C LEU A 15 -1.26 -51.21 -14.96
N LYS A 16 -1.82 -51.54 -13.80
CA LYS A 16 -2.62 -50.61 -12.99
C LYS A 16 -1.79 -49.38 -12.54
N LYS A 17 -0.55 -49.57 -12.10
CA LYS A 17 0.35 -48.47 -11.72
C LYS A 17 0.66 -47.55 -12.92
N ILE A 18 0.89 -48.14 -14.10
CA ILE A 18 1.14 -47.37 -15.33
C ILE A 18 -0.11 -46.56 -15.72
N ILE A 19 -1.30 -47.13 -15.65
CA ILE A 19 -2.56 -46.45 -15.96
C ILE A 19 -2.84 -45.33 -14.99
N ILE A 20 -2.61 -45.54 -13.69
CA ILE A 20 -2.75 -44.49 -12.66
C ILE A 20 -1.76 -43.34 -12.92
N PHE A 21 -0.50 -43.67 -13.21
CA PHE A 21 0.52 -42.69 -13.55
C PHE A 21 0.19 -41.90 -14.83
N GLN A 22 -0.29 -42.56 -15.86
CA GLN A 22 -0.72 -41.91 -17.11
C GLN A 22 -1.92 -40.98 -16.90
N LYS A 23 -2.94 -41.43 -16.14
CA LYS A 23 -4.06 -40.55 -15.76
C LYS A 23 -3.66 -39.34 -14.94
N GLN A 24 -2.69 -39.49 -14.03
CA GLN A 24 -2.14 -38.35 -13.28
C GLN A 24 -1.45 -37.37 -14.22
N LYS A 25 -0.62 -37.86 -15.16
CA LYS A 25 0.05 -36.99 -16.15
C LYS A 25 -0.94 -36.32 -17.10
N GLU A 26 -1.98 -36.99 -17.52
CA GLU A 26 -3.04 -36.40 -18.34
C GLU A 26 -3.74 -35.26 -17.61
N SER A 27 -4.10 -35.48 -16.36
CA SER A 27 -4.66 -34.41 -15.51
C SER A 27 -3.72 -33.20 -15.34
N GLU A 28 -2.43 -33.46 -15.14
CA GLU A 28 -1.41 -32.39 -15.05
C GLU A 28 -1.31 -31.58 -16.36
N HIS A 29 -1.35 -32.24 -17.51
CA HIS A 29 -1.31 -31.59 -18.83
C HIS A 29 -2.59 -30.81 -19.13
N LEU A 30 -3.77 -31.33 -18.79
CA LEU A 30 -5.02 -30.59 -18.93
C LEU A 30 -5.05 -29.32 -18.10
N ASP A 31 -4.63 -29.38 -16.84
CA ASP A 31 -4.48 -28.21 -15.97
C ASP A 31 -3.51 -27.18 -16.56
N GLN A 32 -2.42 -27.65 -17.17
CA GLN A 32 -1.43 -26.77 -17.78
C GLN A 32 -1.95 -26.10 -19.05
N ILE A 33 -2.67 -26.84 -19.89
CA ILE A 33 -3.34 -26.31 -21.10
C ILE A 33 -4.39 -25.27 -20.70
N GLU A 34 -5.17 -25.51 -19.67
CA GLU A 34 -6.21 -24.59 -19.22
C GLU A 34 -5.63 -23.31 -18.63
N ARG A 35 -4.54 -23.40 -17.86
CA ARG A 35 -3.76 -22.23 -17.41
C ARG A 35 -3.23 -21.40 -18.58
N LEU A 36 -2.65 -22.05 -19.59
CA LEU A 36 -2.14 -21.36 -20.78
C LEU A 36 -3.28 -20.71 -21.58
N LYS A 37 -4.45 -21.35 -21.69
CA LYS A 37 -5.63 -20.74 -22.32
C LYS A 37 -6.09 -19.50 -21.57
N ILE A 38 -6.13 -19.51 -20.24
CA ILE A 38 -6.50 -18.34 -19.43
C ILE A 38 -5.46 -17.23 -19.54
N GLN A 39 -4.15 -17.57 -19.58
CA GLN A 39 -3.09 -16.57 -19.79
C GLN A 39 -3.18 -15.90 -21.17
N LEU A 40 -3.54 -16.66 -22.21
CA LEU A 40 -3.59 -16.16 -23.59
C LEU A 40 -4.93 -15.52 -23.96
N PHE A 41 -6.05 -16.04 -23.45
CA PHE A 41 -7.40 -15.69 -23.89
C PHE A 41 -8.33 -15.26 -22.74
N GLY A 42 -7.91 -15.38 -21.47
CA GLY A 42 -8.70 -14.95 -20.31
C GLY A 42 -8.93 -13.44 -20.33
N ARG A 43 -10.15 -13.02 -19.96
CA ARG A 43 -10.49 -11.60 -19.83
C ARG A 43 -9.52 -10.93 -18.84
N LYS A 44 -8.86 -9.86 -19.28
CA LYS A 44 -7.96 -9.06 -18.45
C LYS A 44 -8.69 -8.13 -17.48
N THR A 45 -10.03 -8.13 -17.49
CA THR A 45 -10.87 -7.32 -16.60
C THR A 45 -11.66 -8.24 -15.68
N GLU A 46 -11.56 -7.98 -14.39
CA GLU A 46 -12.22 -8.72 -13.30
C GLU A 46 -13.69 -8.28 -13.18
N LYS A 47 -14.59 -8.70 -14.07
CA LYS A 47 -16.05 -8.64 -13.83
C LYS A 47 -16.52 -9.98 -13.28
N TRP A 48 -17.01 -9.98 -12.06
CA TRP A 48 -17.31 -11.14 -11.23
C TRP A 48 -18.81 -11.45 -11.11
N SER A 49 -19.15 -12.70 -10.78
CA SER A 49 -20.52 -13.16 -10.53
C SER A 49 -21.05 -12.69 -9.15
N GLN A 50 -22.36 -12.86 -8.87
CA GLN A 50 -23.03 -12.39 -7.64
C GLN A 50 -22.37 -12.91 -6.35
N ILE A 51 -21.85 -14.14 -6.35
CA ILE A 51 -21.14 -14.75 -5.20
C ILE A 51 -19.81 -14.02 -4.93
N GLU A 52 -19.22 -13.47 -5.95
CA GLU A 52 -17.98 -12.73 -5.93
C GLU A 52 -18.19 -11.30 -5.40
N LYS A 53 -19.33 -10.66 -5.69
CA LYS A 53 -19.65 -9.32 -5.18
C LYS A 53 -19.80 -9.29 -3.66
N ASP A 54 -20.35 -10.34 -3.06
CA ASP A 54 -20.46 -10.44 -1.60
C ASP A 54 -19.11 -10.73 -0.93
N GLN A 55 -18.12 -11.22 -1.69
CA GLN A 55 -16.74 -11.45 -1.24
C GLN A 55 -15.80 -10.28 -1.56
N GLU A 56 -16.08 -9.48 -2.60
CA GLU A 56 -15.38 -8.22 -2.91
C GLU A 56 -15.45 -7.22 -1.76
N ILE A 57 -16.56 -7.16 -1.03
CA ILE A 57 -16.73 -6.29 0.13
C ILE A 57 -15.69 -6.59 1.23
N LEU A 58 -15.18 -7.83 1.30
CA LEU A 58 -14.18 -8.24 2.29
C LEU A 58 -12.73 -7.99 1.87
N PHE A 59 -12.45 -7.85 0.56
CA PHE A 59 -11.06 -7.86 0.05
C PHE A 59 -10.69 -6.67 -0.83
N ASN A 60 -11.63 -5.82 -1.23
CA ASN A 60 -11.43 -4.77 -2.24
C ASN A 60 -12.00 -3.39 -1.89
N GLU A 61 -12.07 -3.02 -0.61
CA GLU A 61 -12.47 -1.64 -0.24
C GLU A 61 -11.63 -0.56 -0.94
N ILE A 62 -10.40 -0.88 -1.34
CA ILE A 62 -9.47 0.06 -1.99
C ILE A 62 -9.54 0.01 -3.52
N GLU A 63 -9.81 -1.15 -4.12
CA GLU A 63 -9.98 -1.24 -5.58
C GLU A 63 -11.35 -0.74 -6.03
N SER A 64 -12.40 -0.93 -5.23
CA SER A 64 -13.73 -0.37 -5.51
C SER A 64 -13.78 1.17 -5.42
N SER A 65 -12.97 1.78 -4.55
CA SER A 65 -12.86 3.25 -4.48
C SER A 65 -12.10 3.87 -5.65
N LEU A 66 -11.34 3.08 -6.42
CA LEU A 66 -10.61 3.53 -7.62
C LEU A 66 -11.41 3.30 -8.93
N GLN A 67 -12.55 2.60 -8.89
CA GLN A 67 -13.37 2.27 -10.06
C GLN A 67 -14.63 3.14 -10.20
N GLU A 68 -14.91 4.06 -9.28
CA GLU A 68 -16.14 4.87 -9.33
C GLU A 68 -16.14 6.01 -10.36
N ASP A 69 -15.06 6.28 -11.10
CA ASP A 69 -14.94 7.43 -11.98
C ASP A 69 -14.65 7.15 -13.47
N SER A 70 -15.20 6.09 -14.06
CA SER A 70 -15.17 5.93 -15.52
C SER A 70 -16.58 5.80 -16.11
N PRO A 71 -17.00 6.67 -17.05
CA PRO A 71 -18.28 6.51 -17.73
C PRO A 71 -18.24 5.30 -18.66
N GLU A 72 -19.20 4.39 -18.52
CA GLU A 72 -19.39 3.24 -19.40
C GLU A 72 -19.99 3.66 -20.74
N PRO A 73 -19.57 3.07 -21.87
CA PRO A 73 -20.35 3.11 -23.11
C PRO A 73 -21.53 2.12 -23.02
N GLU A 74 -22.69 2.60 -23.39
CA GLU A 74 -23.93 1.83 -23.48
C GLU A 74 -23.81 0.70 -24.51
N GLU A 75 -24.02 -0.54 -24.10
CA GLU A 75 -24.36 -1.65 -24.99
C GLU A 75 -25.57 -2.42 -24.47
N GLU A 76 -26.43 -2.75 -25.41
CA GLU A 76 -27.81 -3.22 -25.26
C GLU A 76 -27.97 -4.53 -24.48
N SER A 77 -29.10 -4.60 -23.80
CA SER A 77 -29.59 -5.62 -22.90
C SER A 77 -30.03 -6.92 -23.57
N LEU A 78 -29.73 -8.06 -22.94
CA LEU A 78 -30.56 -9.25 -22.99
C LEU A 78 -31.07 -9.56 -21.57
N PHE A 79 -32.39 -9.64 -21.46
CA PHE A 79 -33.17 -9.67 -20.23
C PHE A 79 -32.88 -10.88 -19.33
N THR A 80 -32.65 -10.65 -18.04
CA THR A 80 -32.93 -11.58 -16.97
C THR A 80 -33.57 -10.81 -15.81
N SER A 81 -34.80 -11.20 -15.43
CA SER A 81 -35.56 -10.52 -14.39
C SER A 81 -34.93 -10.70 -13.02
N VAL A 82 -34.50 -9.60 -12.41
CA VAL A 82 -34.00 -9.56 -11.03
C VAL A 82 -35.08 -8.90 -10.15
N LYS A 83 -35.41 -9.56 -9.02
CA LYS A 83 -36.33 -9.02 -8.01
C LYS A 83 -35.85 -7.63 -7.55
N SER A 84 -36.74 -6.65 -7.60
CA SER A 84 -36.48 -5.27 -7.27
C SER A 84 -36.05 -5.11 -5.82
N HIS A 85 -34.78 -4.80 -5.59
CA HIS A 85 -34.35 -4.14 -4.35
C HIS A 85 -34.45 -2.63 -4.55
N THR A 86 -35.27 -1.98 -3.78
CA THR A 86 -35.32 -0.52 -3.69
C THR A 86 -34.03 0.02 -3.08
N ARG A 87 -33.04 0.36 -3.94
CA ARG A 87 -31.92 1.20 -3.53
C ARG A 87 -32.46 2.59 -3.24
N LYS A 88 -32.32 3.07 -2.00
CA LYS A 88 -32.42 4.51 -1.72
C LYS A 88 -31.40 5.20 -2.62
N LYS A 89 -31.86 6.04 -3.56
CA LYS A 89 -30.96 6.96 -4.28
C LYS A 89 -30.37 7.89 -3.23
N THR A 90 -29.14 7.65 -2.82
CA THR A 90 -28.35 8.63 -2.10
C THR A 90 -28.04 9.74 -3.09
N GLY A 91 -28.66 10.93 -2.91
CA GLY A 91 -28.32 12.12 -3.68
C GLY A 91 -26.84 12.47 -3.58
N ARG A 92 -26.32 13.31 -4.48
CA ARG A 92 -24.93 13.81 -4.40
C ARG A 92 -24.64 14.32 -2.99
N LYS A 93 -23.53 13.91 -2.41
CA LYS A 93 -23.05 14.51 -1.16
C LYS A 93 -22.75 15.99 -1.41
N PRO A 94 -23.17 16.90 -0.53
CA PRO A 94 -22.84 18.32 -0.67
C PRO A 94 -21.32 18.52 -0.63
N PHE A 95 -20.84 19.57 -1.31
CA PHE A 95 -19.42 19.94 -1.20
C PHE A 95 -19.12 20.43 0.22
N PRO A 96 -17.88 20.20 0.72
CA PRO A 96 -17.47 20.64 2.05
C PRO A 96 -17.65 22.14 2.26
N ASP A 97 -18.12 22.54 3.44
CA ASP A 97 -18.43 23.95 3.76
C ASP A 97 -17.19 24.84 3.81
N TYR A 98 -16.01 24.28 4.04
CA TYR A 98 -14.75 25.02 4.08
C TYR A 98 -14.21 25.41 2.69
N PHE A 99 -14.80 24.96 1.59
CA PHE A 99 -14.43 25.45 0.27
C PHE A 99 -14.97 26.87 0.05
N PRO A 100 -14.14 27.80 -0.47
CA PRO A 100 -14.62 29.12 -0.85
C PRO A 100 -15.69 29.03 -1.94
N ARG A 101 -16.79 29.76 -1.77
CA ARG A 101 -17.87 29.81 -2.73
C ARG A 101 -17.88 31.16 -3.44
N ILE A 102 -17.83 31.13 -4.76
CA ILE A 102 -17.91 32.31 -5.62
C ILE A 102 -19.30 32.28 -6.26
N THR A 103 -20.11 33.27 -5.96
CA THR A 103 -21.46 33.42 -6.56
C THR A 103 -21.34 34.02 -7.96
N ILE A 104 -21.79 33.28 -8.95
CA ILE A 104 -21.94 33.76 -10.33
C ILE A 104 -23.42 33.95 -10.58
N LEU A 105 -23.83 35.21 -10.72
CA LEU A 105 -25.23 35.57 -10.96
C LEU A 105 -25.52 35.46 -12.48
N HIS A 106 -26.50 34.65 -12.85
CA HIS A 106 -27.07 34.61 -14.18
C HIS A 106 -28.47 35.22 -14.12
N ASP A 107 -28.56 36.48 -14.50
CA ASP A 107 -29.84 37.20 -14.50
C ASP A 107 -30.38 37.33 -15.91
N ILE A 108 -31.72 37.52 -16.06
CA ILE A 108 -32.34 37.85 -17.33
C ILE A 108 -32.00 39.29 -17.72
N PRO A 109 -31.93 39.61 -19.04
CA PRO A 109 -31.70 40.99 -19.51
C PRO A 109 -32.76 41.96 -18.95
N GLU A 110 -32.37 43.21 -18.72
CA GLU A 110 -33.27 44.24 -18.21
C GLU A 110 -34.51 44.42 -19.10
N THR A 111 -34.39 44.19 -20.41
CA THR A 111 -35.51 44.23 -21.36
C THR A 111 -36.59 43.18 -21.14
N GLU A 112 -36.21 42.07 -20.46
CA GLU A 112 -37.12 40.98 -20.14
C GLU A 112 -37.70 41.06 -18.73
N LYS A 113 -37.29 42.05 -17.93
CA LYS A 113 -37.82 42.30 -16.58
C LYS A 113 -39.14 43.07 -16.55
N THR A 114 -39.73 43.34 -17.70
CA THR A 114 -41.06 44.00 -17.82
C THR A 114 -42.09 42.97 -18.25
N CYS A 115 -43.19 42.89 -17.50
CA CYS A 115 -44.32 42.04 -17.82
C CYS A 115 -45.05 42.55 -19.05
N SER A 116 -45.71 41.71 -19.80
CA SER A 116 -46.60 42.10 -20.93
C SER A 116 -47.70 43.07 -20.54
N CYS A 117 -48.07 43.25 -19.28
CA CYS A 117 -48.97 44.22 -18.73
C CYS A 117 -48.32 45.59 -18.44
N GLY A 118 -47.00 45.78 -18.70
CA GLY A 118 -46.29 47.06 -18.56
C GLY A 118 -45.66 47.30 -17.17
N HIS A 119 -45.77 46.39 -16.23
CA HIS A 119 -45.19 46.53 -14.89
C HIS A 119 -43.89 45.78 -14.77
N GLU A 120 -42.97 46.24 -13.91
CA GLU A 120 -41.71 45.55 -13.58
C GLU A 120 -41.96 44.22 -12.87
N LEU A 121 -41.20 43.18 -13.25
CA LEU A 121 -41.24 41.87 -12.60
C LEU A 121 -40.51 41.93 -11.26
N THR A 122 -41.13 41.39 -10.23
CA THR A 122 -40.53 41.28 -8.90
C THR A 122 -39.82 39.94 -8.73
N ARG A 123 -38.59 39.93 -8.25
CA ARG A 123 -37.85 38.70 -7.94
C ARG A 123 -38.57 37.93 -6.84
N ILE A 124 -39.03 36.71 -7.12
CA ILE A 124 -39.78 35.84 -6.20
C ILE A 124 -38.95 34.71 -5.59
N GLY A 125 -37.73 34.50 -6.08
CA GLY A 125 -36.84 33.47 -5.58
C GLY A 125 -35.59 33.29 -6.46
N GLU A 126 -34.80 32.28 -6.17
CA GLU A 126 -33.64 31.90 -6.94
C GLU A 126 -33.49 30.37 -6.95
N GLU A 127 -32.97 29.86 -8.01
CA GLU A 127 -32.52 28.48 -8.13
C GLU A 127 -30.98 28.48 -8.14
N SER A 128 -30.36 27.75 -7.26
CA SER A 128 -28.89 27.66 -7.15
C SER A 128 -28.37 26.26 -7.47
N SER A 129 -27.23 26.19 -8.15
CA SER A 129 -26.51 24.95 -8.39
C SER A 129 -25.04 25.15 -8.11
N GLU A 130 -24.42 24.17 -7.45
CA GLU A 130 -22.99 24.23 -7.15
C GLU A 130 -22.22 23.41 -8.19
N LYS A 131 -21.09 23.97 -8.66
CA LYS A 131 -20.09 23.31 -9.53
C LYS A 131 -18.72 23.43 -8.88
N LEU A 132 -17.97 22.32 -8.86
CA LEU A 132 -16.58 22.36 -8.39
C LEU A 132 -15.70 22.97 -9.49
N ASP A 133 -14.86 23.92 -9.08
CA ASP A 133 -13.83 24.52 -9.92
C ASP A 133 -12.45 24.37 -9.28
N ILE A 134 -11.35 24.46 -10.05
CA ILE A 134 -9.99 24.33 -9.59
C ILE A 134 -9.14 25.50 -10.03
N ILE A 135 -8.41 26.09 -9.09
CA ILE A 135 -7.37 27.06 -9.37
C ILE A 135 -6.05 26.28 -9.43
N PRO A 136 -5.34 26.22 -10.59
CA PRO A 136 -4.05 25.54 -10.70
C PRO A 136 -3.04 26.07 -9.69
N ALA A 137 -2.11 25.19 -9.27
CA ALA A 137 -1.04 25.55 -8.33
C ALA A 137 -0.25 26.77 -8.83
N LYS A 138 -0.06 27.77 -7.96
CA LYS A 138 0.69 28.99 -8.27
C LYS A 138 2.11 28.87 -7.77
N ILE A 139 3.09 29.12 -8.65
CA ILE A 139 4.52 29.20 -8.31
C ILE A 139 4.86 30.64 -7.97
N GLN A 140 5.63 30.86 -6.89
CA GLN A 140 6.11 32.19 -6.48
C GLN A 140 7.58 32.13 -6.10
N VAL A 141 8.26 33.27 -6.14
CA VAL A 141 9.63 33.45 -5.71
C VAL A 141 9.63 34.16 -4.35
N GLU A 142 10.30 33.57 -3.37
CA GLU A 142 10.54 34.18 -2.04
C GLU A 142 11.87 34.95 -2.10
N VAL A 143 11.84 36.26 -1.89
CA VAL A 143 13.03 37.12 -1.87
C VAL A 143 13.45 37.38 -0.43
N HIS A 144 14.52 36.74 0.02
CA HIS A 144 15.05 36.88 1.36
C HIS A 144 16.05 38.04 1.40
N VAL A 145 15.67 39.20 1.95
CA VAL A 145 16.50 40.40 2.06
C VAL A 145 17.13 40.46 3.44
N ARG A 146 18.47 40.60 3.49
CA ARG A 146 19.25 40.80 4.72
C ARG A 146 20.00 42.10 4.62
N PRO A 147 19.48 43.21 5.20
CA PRO A 147 20.18 44.50 5.20
C PRO A 147 21.53 44.44 5.93
N LYS A 148 22.49 45.19 5.43
CA LYS A 148 23.82 45.38 6.05
C LYS A 148 23.88 46.71 6.71
N TYR A 149 24.40 46.73 7.92
CA TYR A 149 24.54 47.94 8.72
C TYR A 149 26.02 48.18 9.07
N ALA A 150 26.51 49.39 8.88
CA ALA A 150 27.84 49.80 9.28
C ALA A 150 27.76 51.11 10.06
N CYS A 151 28.65 51.32 11.04
CA CYS A 151 28.75 52.57 11.75
C CYS A 151 29.49 53.61 10.88
N LYS A 152 28.88 54.79 10.72
CA LYS A 152 29.49 55.89 9.98
C LYS A 152 30.50 56.73 10.81
N HIS A 153 30.51 56.54 12.14
CA HIS A 153 31.35 57.34 13.03
C HIS A 153 32.68 56.67 13.38
N CYS A 154 32.69 55.37 13.60
CA CYS A 154 33.91 54.66 14.01
C CYS A 154 34.65 53.97 12.88
N GLU A 155 34.06 53.90 11.69
CA GLU A 155 34.62 53.22 10.50
C GLU A 155 35.20 51.81 10.80
N GLY A 156 34.96 51.29 12.02
CA GLY A 156 35.35 49.96 12.47
C GLY A 156 36.83 49.74 12.80
N THR A 157 37.53 50.74 13.20
CA THR A 157 39.00 50.74 13.16
C THR A 157 39.71 50.46 14.49
N SER A 158 39.06 50.21 15.60
CA SER A 158 39.75 50.08 16.89
C SER A 158 39.89 48.66 17.44
N ASP A 159 39.25 47.67 16.85
CA ASP A 159 39.32 46.29 17.32
C ASP A 159 39.15 45.29 16.15
N GLU A 160 40.27 44.67 15.73
CA GLU A 160 40.31 43.69 14.63
C GLU A 160 39.46 42.42 14.89
N THR A 161 38.98 42.25 16.12
CA THR A 161 38.16 41.07 16.50
C THR A 161 36.67 41.28 16.25
N LEU A 162 36.18 42.48 16.01
CA LEU A 162 34.78 42.80 15.83
C LEU A 162 34.45 43.13 14.35
N PRO A 163 33.38 42.52 13.80
CA PRO A 163 33.00 42.79 12.41
C PRO A 163 32.49 44.22 12.23
N VAL A 164 33.09 44.95 11.30
CA VAL A 164 32.71 46.33 10.92
C VAL A 164 31.31 46.44 10.36
N VAL A 165 30.87 45.38 9.70
CA VAL A 165 29.53 45.28 9.09
C VAL A 165 28.69 44.26 9.85
N LYS A 166 27.52 44.66 10.32
CA LYS A 166 26.52 43.78 10.94
C LYS A 166 25.46 43.39 9.91
N ILE A 167 25.22 42.12 9.80
CA ILE A 167 24.16 41.53 8.93
C ILE A 167 23.46 40.42 9.71
N ALA A 168 22.15 40.24 9.50
CA ALA A 168 21.43 39.14 10.09
C ALA A 168 22.01 37.77 9.62
N PRO A 169 22.00 36.72 10.46
CA PRO A 169 22.44 35.40 10.04
C PRO A 169 21.63 34.89 8.86
N VAL A 170 22.19 33.95 8.12
CA VAL A 170 21.44 33.26 7.06
C VAL A 170 20.34 32.44 7.72
N PRO A 171 19.07 32.51 7.24
CA PRO A 171 18.02 31.64 7.75
C PRO A 171 18.39 30.18 7.59
N ASN A 172 18.00 29.35 8.54
CA ASN A 172 18.16 27.90 8.42
C ASN A 172 17.33 27.38 7.27
N GLN A 173 17.86 26.38 6.57
CA GLN A 173 17.18 25.69 5.48
C GLN A 173 17.33 24.19 5.69
N ILE A 174 16.24 23.44 5.54
CA ILE A 174 16.27 21.96 5.67
C ILE A 174 17.19 21.33 4.61
N ALA A 175 17.27 21.92 3.42
CA ALA A 175 18.26 21.62 2.40
C ALA A 175 19.26 22.78 2.29
N GLU A 176 20.49 22.56 2.71
CA GLU A 176 21.53 23.61 2.74
C GLU A 176 21.85 24.09 1.33
N LYS A 177 21.99 25.43 1.17
CA LYS A 177 22.30 26.10 -0.11
C LYS A 177 21.34 25.78 -1.25
N SER A 178 20.14 25.26 -0.95
CA SER A 178 19.11 24.98 -1.94
C SER A 178 18.40 26.26 -2.37
N MET A 179 18.05 26.33 -3.66
CA MET A 179 17.14 27.36 -4.18
C MET A 179 15.66 27.03 -3.91
N LEU A 180 15.36 25.86 -3.37
CA LEU A 180 14.00 25.35 -3.15
C LEU A 180 13.58 25.63 -1.72
N SER A 181 12.46 26.33 -1.53
CA SER A 181 11.88 26.55 -0.20
C SER A 181 11.34 25.24 0.38
N SER A 182 11.16 25.20 1.71
CA SER A 182 10.56 24.06 2.41
C SER A 182 9.16 23.72 1.88
N GLY A 183 8.36 24.70 1.48
CA GLY A 183 7.06 24.50 0.86
C GLY A 183 7.16 23.82 -0.52
N PHE A 184 8.09 24.26 -1.36
CA PHE A 184 8.33 23.66 -2.67
C PHE A 184 8.86 22.22 -2.53
N LEU A 185 9.75 21.97 -1.59
CA LEU A 185 10.27 20.64 -1.28
C LEU A 185 9.16 19.70 -0.79
N ALA A 186 8.34 20.16 0.15
CA ALA A 186 7.18 19.38 0.61
C ALA A 186 6.24 19.01 -0.55
N TYR A 187 5.96 19.96 -1.45
CA TYR A 187 5.12 19.74 -2.62
C TYR A 187 5.71 18.67 -3.57
N THR A 188 6.97 18.82 -3.98
CA THR A 188 7.61 17.89 -4.90
C THR A 188 7.78 16.49 -4.32
N LEU A 189 8.06 16.39 -3.01
CA LEU A 189 8.16 15.11 -2.30
C LEU A 189 6.78 14.45 -2.15
N THR A 190 5.73 15.21 -1.84
CA THR A 190 4.36 14.69 -1.80
C THR A 190 3.96 14.14 -3.17
N GLN A 191 4.14 14.91 -4.22
CA GLN A 191 3.83 14.44 -5.58
C GLN A 191 4.58 13.14 -5.93
N LYS A 192 5.84 12.98 -5.49
CA LYS A 192 6.61 11.77 -5.80
C LYS A 192 6.16 10.58 -4.97
N PHE A 193 5.96 10.72 -3.67
CA PHE A 193 5.80 9.61 -2.73
C PHE A 193 4.34 9.35 -2.32
N ALA A 194 3.46 10.36 -2.44
CA ALA A 194 2.03 10.20 -2.21
C ALA A 194 1.24 10.00 -3.51
N ASP A 195 1.57 10.80 -4.56
CA ASP A 195 0.84 10.86 -5.82
C ASP A 195 1.55 10.10 -6.96
N VAL A 196 2.64 9.39 -6.61
CA VAL A 196 3.44 8.52 -7.50
C VAL A 196 3.95 9.20 -8.78
N LEU A 197 4.12 10.55 -8.77
CA LEU A 197 4.60 11.35 -9.88
C LEU A 197 6.13 11.47 -9.85
N PRO A 198 6.88 10.80 -10.75
CA PRO A 198 8.35 10.80 -10.70
C PRO A 198 8.94 12.18 -11.02
N PHE A 199 10.13 12.48 -10.50
CA PHE A 199 10.78 13.76 -10.69
C PHE A 199 10.93 14.18 -12.15
N TYR A 200 11.19 13.24 -13.08
CA TYR A 200 11.30 13.60 -14.49
C TYR A 200 10.00 14.13 -15.10
N ARG A 201 8.81 13.68 -14.61
CA ARG A 201 7.53 14.24 -15.03
C ARG A 201 7.28 15.59 -14.36
N GLN A 202 7.67 15.72 -13.07
CA GLN A 202 7.57 16.99 -12.35
C GLN A 202 8.41 18.09 -13.04
N THR A 203 9.65 17.79 -13.48
CA THR A 203 10.47 18.76 -14.21
C THR A 203 9.79 19.21 -15.50
N GLY A 204 9.15 18.32 -16.24
CA GLY A 204 8.37 18.68 -17.44
C GLY A 204 7.14 19.56 -17.12
N ILE A 205 6.47 19.34 -15.98
CA ILE A 205 5.35 20.19 -15.53
C ILE A 205 5.89 21.58 -15.16
N LEU A 206 6.97 21.67 -14.40
CA LEU A 206 7.60 22.93 -14.00
C LEU A 206 8.09 23.73 -15.22
N GLN A 207 8.66 23.07 -16.22
CA GLN A 207 9.11 23.70 -17.45
C GLN A 207 7.95 24.36 -18.22
N ARG A 208 6.77 23.73 -18.27
CA ARG A 208 5.56 24.35 -18.86
C ARG A 208 5.09 25.61 -18.09
N SER A 209 5.46 25.71 -16.83
CA SER A 209 5.20 26.89 -15.99
C SER A 209 6.35 27.90 -16.03
N GLY A 210 7.34 27.72 -16.89
CA GLY A 210 8.49 28.62 -17.05
C GLY A 210 9.62 28.40 -16.03
N VAL A 211 9.62 27.30 -15.30
CA VAL A 211 10.63 26.98 -14.26
C VAL A 211 11.53 25.84 -14.74
N GLU A 212 12.81 26.11 -14.91
CA GLU A 212 13.80 25.12 -15.29
C GLU A 212 14.55 24.57 -14.09
N ILE A 213 14.21 23.37 -13.68
CA ILE A 213 14.90 22.63 -12.60
C ILE A 213 15.25 21.24 -13.13
N SER A 214 16.50 20.83 -12.93
CA SER A 214 16.95 19.51 -13.37
C SER A 214 16.41 18.40 -12.46
N ARG A 215 16.22 17.20 -13.00
CA ARG A 215 15.89 16.01 -12.24
C ARG A 215 16.93 15.72 -11.14
N SER A 216 18.22 15.93 -11.45
CA SER A 216 19.31 15.72 -10.50
C SER A 216 19.23 16.72 -9.34
N THR A 217 18.86 17.96 -9.58
CA THR A 217 18.63 18.95 -8.49
C THR A 217 17.56 18.45 -7.53
N LEU A 218 16.39 18.04 -8.02
CA LEU A 218 15.31 17.52 -7.16
C LEU A 218 15.75 16.25 -6.39
N SER A 219 16.44 15.34 -7.07
CA SER A 219 16.90 14.09 -6.47
C SER A 219 17.96 14.31 -5.38
N ASN A 220 18.98 15.12 -5.66
CA ASN A 220 20.06 15.40 -4.72
C ASN A 220 19.54 16.18 -3.52
N THR A 221 18.66 17.17 -3.74
CA THR A 221 18.02 17.90 -2.64
C THR A 221 17.16 16.98 -1.77
N ALA A 222 16.42 16.02 -2.36
CA ALA A 222 15.67 15.04 -1.59
C ALA A 222 16.60 14.17 -0.71
N ILE A 223 17.73 13.69 -1.25
CA ILE A 223 18.72 12.94 -0.45
C ILE A 223 19.26 13.79 0.70
N GLN A 224 19.65 15.04 0.43
CA GLN A 224 20.15 15.97 1.44
C GLN A 224 19.12 16.24 2.56
N VAL A 225 17.85 16.43 2.21
CA VAL A 225 16.76 16.56 3.17
C VAL A 225 16.64 15.30 4.02
N PHE A 226 16.70 14.12 3.36
CA PHE A 226 16.59 12.85 4.08
C PHE A 226 17.72 12.64 5.10
N GLU A 227 18.94 13.12 4.85
CA GLU A 227 20.04 13.05 5.82
C GLU A 227 19.67 13.72 7.16
N LYS A 228 18.91 14.82 7.13
CA LYS A 228 18.39 15.48 8.35
C LYS A 228 17.27 14.69 9.02
N LEU A 229 16.52 13.88 8.25
CA LEU A 229 15.38 13.08 8.72
C LEU A 229 15.80 11.68 9.18
N SER A 230 16.93 11.16 8.72
CA SER A 230 17.38 9.79 8.97
C SER A 230 17.46 9.42 10.47
N PRO A 231 17.85 10.31 11.42
CA PRO A 231 17.85 9.97 12.84
C PRO A 231 16.44 9.68 13.38
N MET A 232 15.42 10.35 12.84
CA MET A 232 14.02 10.09 13.22
C MET A 232 13.58 8.72 12.73
N ILE A 233 13.90 8.34 11.48
CA ILE A 233 13.56 7.04 10.91
C ILE A 233 14.21 5.91 11.71
N GLU A 234 15.47 6.10 12.16
CA GLU A 234 16.15 5.13 13.02
C GLU A 234 15.51 5.03 14.42
N ASP A 235 15.05 6.13 14.99
CA ASP A 235 14.30 6.10 16.24
C ASP A 235 12.94 5.38 16.05
N VAL A 236 12.25 5.62 14.93
CA VAL A 236 11.03 4.90 14.57
C VAL A 236 11.29 3.40 14.51
N ARG A 237 12.36 2.97 13.85
CA ARG A 237 12.76 1.56 13.79
C ARG A 237 12.92 0.98 15.19
N ARG A 238 13.74 1.61 16.02
CA ARG A 238 14.01 1.13 17.40
C ARG A 238 12.75 1.03 18.26
N GLU A 239 11.84 1.99 18.15
CA GLU A 239 10.59 1.98 18.90
C GLU A 239 9.60 0.94 18.33
N LEU A 240 9.54 0.77 17.01
CA LEU A 240 8.66 -0.18 16.35
C LEU A 240 9.01 -1.62 16.72
N PHE A 241 10.31 -1.94 16.84
CA PHE A 241 10.77 -3.27 17.28
C PHE A 241 10.55 -3.56 18.78
N LYS A 242 9.98 -2.62 19.55
CA LYS A 242 9.46 -2.86 20.90
C LYS A 242 7.99 -3.26 20.90
N SER A 243 7.31 -3.24 19.77
CA SER A 243 5.91 -3.66 19.67
C SER A 243 5.79 -5.18 19.84
N LYS A 244 4.60 -5.64 20.25
CA LYS A 244 4.35 -7.08 20.44
C LYS A 244 4.04 -7.83 19.17
N TYR A 245 3.64 -7.11 18.13
CA TYR A 245 3.17 -7.65 16.86
C TYR A 245 3.64 -6.81 15.68
N LEU A 246 4.19 -7.47 14.67
CA LEU A 246 4.65 -6.88 13.43
C LEU A 246 4.11 -7.65 12.23
N GLN A 247 3.68 -6.94 11.19
CA GLN A 247 3.50 -7.48 9.85
C GLN A 247 4.71 -7.06 9.01
N ILE A 248 5.25 -7.98 8.23
CA ILE A 248 6.42 -7.72 7.36
C ILE A 248 6.10 -8.25 5.96
N ASP A 249 6.42 -7.43 4.97
CA ASP A 249 6.36 -7.79 3.55
C ASP A 249 7.51 -7.12 2.80
N GLU A 250 7.90 -7.64 1.63
CA GLU A 250 8.93 -7.05 0.81
C GLU A 250 8.61 -7.11 -0.68
N THR A 251 9.17 -6.18 -1.44
CA THR A 251 9.04 -6.14 -2.90
C THR A 251 10.39 -5.89 -3.57
N VAL A 252 10.54 -6.42 -4.78
CA VAL A 252 11.77 -6.24 -5.57
C VAL A 252 11.96 -4.77 -5.94
N LEU A 253 13.19 -4.30 -5.86
CA LEU A 253 13.65 -3.00 -6.31
C LEU A 253 14.93 -3.16 -7.14
N GLN A 254 15.01 -2.50 -8.29
CA GLN A 254 16.27 -2.36 -9.01
C GLN A 254 16.98 -1.10 -8.54
N VAL A 255 18.25 -1.23 -8.14
CA VAL A 255 19.10 -0.12 -7.73
C VAL A 255 20.37 -0.15 -8.56
N LEU A 256 20.74 0.99 -9.13
CA LEU A 256 21.96 1.13 -9.92
C LEU A 256 23.13 1.53 -9.02
N ASN A 257 24.33 1.22 -9.49
CA ASN A 257 25.57 1.61 -8.81
C ASN A 257 25.69 1.10 -7.37
N GLU A 258 25.15 -0.09 -7.09
CA GLU A 258 25.41 -0.82 -5.85
C GLU A 258 26.80 -1.44 -5.91
N GLU A 259 27.61 -1.22 -4.87
CA GLU A 259 28.95 -1.78 -4.79
C GLU A 259 28.94 -3.31 -4.84
N GLY A 260 29.78 -3.88 -5.69
CA GLY A 260 29.88 -5.34 -5.85
C GLY A 260 28.70 -6.02 -6.56
N LYS A 261 27.74 -5.26 -7.13
CA LYS A 261 26.57 -5.80 -7.81
C LYS A 261 26.42 -5.31 -9.25
N SER A 262 25.82 -6.15 -10.09
CA SER A 262 25.36 -5.73 -11.41
C SER A 262 24.14 -4.82 -11.30
N ASN A 263 24.01 -3.83 -12.19
CA ASN A 263 22.84 -2.95 -12.29
C ASN A 263 21.53 -3.69 -12.59
N THR A 264 21.57 -4.95 -13.01
CA THR A 264 20.41 -5.82 -13.22
C THR A 264 20.07 -6.68 -12.01
N SER A 265 20.86 -6.63 -10.95
CA SER A 265 20.61 -7.37 -9.71
C SER A 265 19.36 -6.88 -9.01
N LYS A 266 18.71 -7.80 -8.31
CA LYS A 266 17.53 -7.48 -7.49
C LYS A 266 17.97 -7.03 -6.11
N SER A 267 17.46 -5.91 -5.67
CA SER A 267 17.45 -5.42 -4.30
C SER A 267 16.01 -5.37 -3.81
N TYR A 268 15.77 -4.99 -2.56
CA TYR A 268 14.45 -5.13 -1.96
C TYR A 268 14.06 -3.88 -1.17
N MET A 269 12.77 -3.58 -1.23
CA MET A 269 12.12 -2.65 -0.33
C MET A 269 11.28 -3.46 0.65
N TRP A 270 11.66 -3.40 1.91
CA TRP A 270 10.98 -4.03 3.03
C TRP A 270 9.98 -3.06 3.63
N VAL A 271 8.84 -3.55 4.06
CA VAL A 271 7.83 -2.77 4.76
C VAL A 271 7.46 -3.50 6.03
N ILE A 272 7.52 -2.77 7.14
CA ILE A 272 7.05 -3.25 8.45
C ILE A 272 5.88 -2.38 8.88
N ARG A 273 4.84 -3.04 9.32
CA ARG A 273 3.72 -2.43 10.02
C ARG A 273 3.65 -2.97 11.44
N GLY A 274 3.50 -2.08 12.40
CA GLY A 274 3.32 -2.38 13.80
C GLY A 274 2.67 -1.22 14.53
N SER A 275 2.91 -1.10 15.83
CA SER A 275 2.38 0.00 16.63
C SER A 275 3.44 0.56 17.57
N ILE A 276 3.42 1.87 17.77
CA ILE A 276 4.16 2.57 18.82
C ILE A 276 3.12 3.25 19.70
N ARG A 277 3.10 2.95 21.01
CA ARG A 277 2.08 3.46 21.95
C ARG A 277 0.65 3.27 21.42
N GLU A 278 0.36 2.07 20.93
CA GLU A 278 -0.93 1.65 20.35
C GLU A 278 -1.37 2.37 19.07
N LYS A 279 -0.55 3.27 18.53
CA LYS A 279 -0.81 3.94 17.26
C LYS A 279 -0.11 3.20 16.12
N PRO A 280 -0.79 2.98 14.96
CA PRO A 280 -0.21 2.27 13.84
C PRO A 280 0.96 3.07 13.26
N VAL A 281 2.04 2.37 12.96
CA VAL A 281 3.26 2.93 12.36
C VAL A 281 3.74 2.03 11.24
N VAL A 282 4.15 2.64 10.14
CA VAL A 282 4.68 1.98 8.95
C VAL A 282 6.12 2.43 8.72
N LEU A 283 7.01 1.46 8.51
CA LEU A 283 8.42 1.69 8.22
C LEU A 283 8.79 0.98 6.92
N TYR A 284 9.39 1.73 5.99
CA TYR A 284 10.04 1.17 4.82
C TYR A 284 11.55 1.13 5.03
N HIS A 285 12.18 0.10 4.51
CA HIS A 285 13.63 -0.07 4.57
C HIS A 285 14.15 -0.65 3.25
N TYR A 286 15.17 0.00 2.69
CA TYR A 286 15.88 -0.51 1.53
C TYR A 286 17.01 -1.44 1.95
N GLU A 287 17.08 -2.61 1.29
CA GLU A 287 18.13 -3.58 1.53
C GLU A 287 18.59 -4.24 0.21
N PRO A 288 19.89 -4.31 -0.06
CA PRO A 288 20.42 -5.00 -1.23
C PRO A 288 20.10 -6.49 -1.29
N SER A 289 19.82 -7.15 -0.16
CA SER A 289 19.68 -8.59 -0.05
C SER A 289 18.30 -9.00 0.51
N ARG A 290 17.84 -10.19 0.15
CA ARG A 290 16.71 -10.88 0.77
C ARG A 290 17.17 -12.03 1.68
N SER A 291 18.38 -11.91 2.23
CA SER A 291 18.97 -12.99 3.02
C SER A 291 18.35 -13.09 4.41
N ALA A 292 18.27 -14.33 4.93
CA ALA A 292 17.88 -14.56 6.31
C ALA A 292 18.82 -13.87 7.31
N LYS A 293 20.11 -13.78 6.98
CA LYS A 293 21.12 -13.09 7.79
C LYS A 293 20.78 -11.61 8.00
N PHE A 294 20.41 -10.88 6.92
CA PHE A 294 19.98 -9.49 7.03
C PHE A 294 18.79 -9.37 7.98
N LEU A 295 17.75 -10.20 7.77
CA LEU A 295 16.57 -10.18 8.62
C LEU A 295 16.91 -10.45 10.08
N GLU A 296 17.83 -11.37 10.34
CA GLU A 296 18.28 -11.71 11.69
C GLU A 296 18.94 -10.53 12.39
N GLU A 297 19.83 -9.83 11.68
CA GLU A 297 20.51 -8.63 12.18
C GLU A 297 19.53 -7.46 12.34
N TRP A 298 18.61 -7.28 11.38
CA TRP A 298 17.67 -6.16 11.37
C TRP A 298 16.59 -6.27 12.44
N ILE A 299 16.05 -7.49 12.64
CA ILE A 299 15.08 -7.79 13.70
C ILE A 299 15.75 -7.75 15.09
N GLY A 300 17.06 -8.05 15.18
CA GLY A 300 17.84 -7.98 16.41
C GLY A 300 17.23 -8.82 17.56
N ASP A 301 17.01 -8.20 18.70
CA ASP A 301 16.45 -8.82 19.92
C ASP A 301 14.93 -8.70 20.01
N PHE A 302 14.23 -8.57 18.89
CA PHE A 302 12.77 -8.51 18.87
C PHE A 302 12.18 -9.77 19.51
N GLU A 303 11.22 -9.56 20.40
CA GLU A 303 10.40 -10.59 21.03
C GLU A 303 8.93 -10.30 20.76
N GLY A 304 8.21 -11.26 20.20
CA GLY A 304 6.79 -11.08 19.88
C GLY A 304 6.34 -11.88 18.69
N ILE A 305 5.33 -11.39 17.99
CA ILE A 305 4.72 -12.07 16.87
C ILE A 305 5.09 -11.36 15.57
N ILE A 306 5.57 -12.13 14.60
CA ILE A 306 5.78 -11.67 13.23
C ILE A 306 4.81 -12.40 12.31
N GLN A 307 4.02 -11.65 11.56
CA GLN A 307 3.10 -12.20 10.55
C GLN A 307 3.62 -11.88 9.14
N THR A 308 3.69 -12.92 8.29
CA THR A 308 4.18 -12.82 6.92
C THR A 308 3.38 -13.68 5.94
N ASP A 309 3.70 -13.60 4.65
CA ASP A 309 3.07 -14.35 3.56
C ASP A 309 3.45 -15.84 3.45
N GLY A 310 4.31 -16.36 4.30
CA GLY A 310 4.76 -17.76 4.28
C GLY A 310 5.91 -18.04 3.32
N PHE A 311 6.72 -17.03 2.99
CA PHE A 311 7.96 -17.22 2.26
C PHE A 311 9.01 -17.98 3.10
N GLU A 312 9.69 -18.96 2.49
CA GLU A 312 10.58 -19.91 3.20
C GLU A 312 11.75 -19.26 3.96
N SER A 313 12.24 -18.09 3.52
CA SER A 313 13.33 -17.39 4.20
C SER A 313 12.97 -16.98 5.62
N TYR A 314 11.71 -16.66 5.88
CA TYR A 314 11.22 -16.36 7.23
C TYR A 314 11.27 -17.60 8.14
N ASP A 315 10.99 -18.78 7.57
CA ASP A 315 11.03 -20.04 8.34
C ASP A 315 12.43 -20.38 8.84
N SER A 316 13.45 -20.14 8.01
CA SER A 316 14.84 -20.36 8.36
C SER A 316 15.28 -19.43 9.51
N LEU A 317 14.91 -18.15 9.42
CA LEU A 317 15.21 -17.16 10.43
C LEU A 317 14.52 -17.45 11.76
N LEU A 318 13.23 -17.76 11.73
CA LEU A 318 12.41 -17.83 12.94
C LEU A 318 12.61 -19.15 13.70
N LYS A 319 13.15 -20.18 13.05
CA LYS A 319 13.59 -21.42 13.71
C LYS A 319 14.75 -21.21 14.70
N THR A 320 15.60 -20.21 14.44
CA THR A 320 16.76 -19.91 15.31
C THR A 320 16.41 -19.01 16.49
N LYS A 321 15.27 -18.27 16.42
CA LYS A 321 14.84 -17.29 17.44
C LYS A 321 13.60 -17.77 18.18
N SER A 322 13.81 -18.54 19.26
CA SER A 322 12.73 -19.15 20.07
C SER A 322 11.75 -18.13 20.72
N ARG A 323 12.11 -16.84 20.74
CA ARG A 323 11.28 -15.76 21.33
C ARG A 323 10.33 -15.11 20.34
N ILE A 324 10.39 -15.50 19.06
CA ILE A 324 9.54 -14.97 18.01
C ILE A 324 8.51 -16.03 17.61
N LEU A 325 7.23 -15.68 17.70
CA LEU A 325 6.13 -16.50 17.22
C LEU A 325 5.80 -16.10 15.78
N HIS A 326 5.87 -17.06 14.86
CA HIS A 326 5.57 -16.83 13.44
C HIS A 326 4.10 -17.08 13.16
N ALA A 327 3.36 -16.05 12.73
CA ALA A 327 1.99 -16.14 12.26
C ALA A 327 1.91 -16.12 10.73
N GLY A 328 0.99 -16.90 10.17
CA GLY A 328 0.73 -16.98 8.74
C GLY A 328 -0.43 -16.07 8.30
N CYS A 329 -0.65 -16.03 6.98
CA CYS A 329 -1.70 -15.24 6.34
C CYS A 329 -2.78 -16.15 5.75
N TRP A 330 -4.02 -16.09 6.25
CA TRP A 330 -5.16 -16.84 5.74
C TRP A 330 -5.57 -16.40 4.33
N ASN A 331 -5.35 -15.12 3.97
CA ASN A 331 -5.63 -14.64 2.63
C ASN A 331 -4.74 -15.33 1.58
N HIS A 332 -3.45 -15.51 1.84
CA HIS A 332 -2.55 -16.24 0.95
C HIS A 332 -2.94 -17.71 0.81
N ALA A 333 -3.36 -18.37 1.89
CA ALA A 333 -3.88 -19.73 1.82
C ALA A 333 -5.16 -19.79 0.98
N ARG A 334 -6.11 -18.88 1.21
CA ARG A 334 -7.38 -18.77 0.48
C ARG A 334 -7.16 -18.51 -1.01
N ARG A 335 -6.25 -17.60 -1.36
CA ARG A 335 -5.93 -17.23 -2.76
C ARG A 335 -5.52 -18.44 -3.60
N ARG A 336 -4.79 -19.41 -3.04
CA ARG A 336 -4.39 -20.63 -3.74
C ARG A 336 -5.60 -21.43 -4.24
N PHE A 337 -6.62 -21.59 -3.43
CA PHE A 337 -7.86 -22.30 -3.81
C PHE A 337 -8.74 -21.46 -4.71
N PHE A 338 -8.74 -20.16 -4.50
CA PHE A 338 -9.48 -19.21 -5.31
C PHE A 338 -8.96 -19.15 -6.76
N GLU A 339 -7.66 -19.27 -6.98
CA GLU A 339 -7.06 -19.40 -8.30
C GLU A 339 -7.52 -20.69 -9.03
N ILE A 340 -7.84 -21.75 -8.29
CA ILE A 340 -8.43 -22.97 -8.87
C ILE A 340 -9.85 -22.66 -9.37
N LEU A 341 -10.66 -21.94 -8.61
CA LEU A 341 -12.01 -21.54 -9.03
C LEU A 341 -12.03 -20.64 -10.26
N LYS A 342 -11.00 -19.81 -10.46
CA LYS A 342 -10.84 -19.02 -11.70
C LYS A 342 -10.69 -19.91 -12.93
N ILE A 343 -10.11 -21.08 -12.76
CA ILE A 343 -9.86 -22.05 -13.83
C ILE A 343 -11.07 -22.99 -13.98
N ASP A 344 -11.52 -23.57 -12.87
CA ASP A 344 -12.65 -24.50 -12.78
C ASP A 344 -13.64 -24.00 -11.72
N SER A 345 -14.61 -23.19 -12.15
CA SER A 345 -15.63 -22.61 -11.28
C SER A 345 -16.55 -23.63 -10.61
N LYS A 346 -16.54 -24.90 -11.06
CA LYS A 346 -17.35 -25.99 -10.52
C LYS A 346 -16.57 -26.90 -9.55
N ASN A 347 -15.34 -26.54 -9.21
CA ASN A 347 -14.52 -27.32 -8.29
C ASN A 347 -15.07 -27.26 -6.85
N ALA A 348 -15.89 -28.24 -6.50
CA ALA A 348 -16.58 -28.28 -5.20
C ALA A 348 -15.62 -28.23 -4.01
N GLY A 349 -14.42 -28.81 -4.09
CA GLY A 349 -13.42 -28.77 -3.02
C GLY A 349 -12.83 -27.39 -2.82
N ALA A 350 -12.50 -26.68 -3.92
CA ALA A 350 -12.00 -25.32 -3.85
C ALA A 350 -13.09 -24.33 -3.39
N GLU A 351 -14.33 -24.52 -3.84
CA GLU A 351 -15.47 -23.72 -3.39
C GLU A 351 -15.70 -23.87 -1.89
N TRP A 352 -15.71 -25.12 -1.40
CA TRP A 352 -15.92 -25.40 0.01
C TRP A 352 -14.88 -24.70 0.88
N ILE A 353 -13.59 -24.91 0.63
CA ILE A 353 -12.52 -24.32 1.46
C ILE A 353 -12.51 -22.78 1.42
N VAL A 354 -12.81 -22.18 0.26
CA VAL A 354 -12.91 -20.73 0.11
C VAL A 354 -14.06 -20.17 0.97
N LYS A 355 -15.21 -20.89 1.03
CA LYS A 355 -16.34 -20.53 1.89
C LYS A 355 -16.01 -20.69 3.38
N GLU A 356 -15.36 -21.79 3.78
CA GLU A 356 -15.00 -22.02 5.17
C GLU A 356 -14.03 -20.95 5.70
N ILE A 357 -12.99 -20.64 4.91
CA ILE A 357 -12.08 -19.52 5.25
C ILE A 357 -12.86 -18.20 5.30
N GLY A 358 -13.83 -17.98 4.40
CA GLY A 358 -14.70 -16.80 4.40
C GLY A 358 -15.48 -16.61 5.72
N LYS A 359 -15.93 -17.71 6.35
CA LYS A 359 -16.59 -17.64 7.66
C LYS A 359 -15.70 -17.08 8.77
N LEU A 360 -14.38 -17.37 8.75
CA LEU A 360 -13.42 -16.79 9.69
C LEU A 360 -13.41 -15.27 9.60
N TYR A 361 -13.40 -14.71 8.39
CA TYR A 361 -13.47 -13.26 8.17
C TYR A 361 -14.80 -12.65 8.64
N THR A 362 -15.90 -13.37 8.48
CA THR A 362 -17.21 -12.92 8.98
C THR A 362 -17.20 -12.82 10.52
N ILE A 363 -16.53 -13.74 11.20
CA ILE A 363 -16.39 -13.73 12.68
C ILE A 363 -15.54 -12.52 13.11
N GLU A 364 -14.44 -12.24 12.42
CA GLU A 364 -13.60 -11.07 12.70
C GLU A 364 -14.36 -9.75 12.47
N SER A 365 -15.19 -9.67 11.41
CA SER A 365 -16.03 -8.50 11.16
C SER A 365 -17.04 -8.28 12.29
N LYS A 366 -17.70 -9.34 12.77
CA LYS A 366 -18.60 -9.26 13.94
C LYS A 366 -17.88 -8.74 15.18
N ALA A 367 -16.67 -9.23 15.46
CA ALA A 367 -15.87 -8.79 16.59
C ALA A 367 -15.55 -7.30 16.51
N LYS A 368 -15.17 -6.82 15.32
CA LYS A 368 -14.87 -5.41 15.03
C LYS A 368 -16.11 -4.52 15.16
N GLU A 369 -17.25 -4.92 14.57
CA GLU A 369 -18.51 -4.18 14.62
C GLU A 369 -19.05 -4.05 16.05
N ALA A 370 -18.90 -5.12 16.86
CA ALA A 370 -19.29 -5.13 18.26
C ALA A 370 -18.26 -4.46 19.20
N ASN A 371 -17.12 -3.96 18.68
CA ASN A 371 -16.01 -3.38 19.44
C ASN A 371 -15.60 -4.25 20.64
N LEU A 372 -15.46 -5.57 20.42
CA LEU A 372 -15.10 -6.51 21.48
C LEU A 372 -13.71 -6.19 22.03
N ASN A 373 -13.57 -6.30 23.36
CA ASN A 373 -12.25 -6.25 23.98
C ASN A 373 -11.45 -7.53 23.71
N SER A 374 -10.14 -7.53 23.99
CA SER A 374 -9.24 -8.65 23.70
C SER A 374 -9.72 -9.99 24.28
N GLN A 375 -10.31 -9.99 25.47
CA GLN A 375 -10.78 -11.20 26.14
C GLN A 375 -12.05 -11.76 25.48
N GLU A 376 -12.98 -10.88 25.12
CA GLU A 376 -14.21 -11.23 24.41
C GLU A 376 -13.91 -11.73 23.02
N HIS A 377 -12.99 -11.05 22.30
CA HIS A 377 -12.53 -11.45 20.98
C HIS A 377 -11.88 -12.84 21.01
N LEU A 378 -11.02 -13.10 22.00
CA LEU A 378 -10.43 -14.42 22.18
C LEU A 378 -11.49 -15.50 22.42
N ARG A 379 -12.50 -15.24 23.28
CA ARG A 379 -13.62 -16.18 23.51
C ARG A 379 -14.39 -16.45 22.22
N LEU A 380 -14.67 -15.43 21.44
CA LEU A 380 -15.35 -15.56 20.16
C LEU A 380 -14.56 -16.44 19.20
N ARG A 381 -13.25 -16.24 19.06
CA ARG A 381 -12.38 -17.09 18.24
C ARG A 381 -12.37 -18.54 18.71
N GLN A 382 -12.32 -18.78 20.02
CA GLN A 382 -12.35 -20.15 20.57
C GLN A 382 -13.69 -20.82 20.35
N SER A 383 -14.82 -20.10 20.45
CA SER A 383 -16.16 -20.68 20.31
C SER A 383 -16.62 -20.82 18.85
N GLU A 384 -16.29 -19.87 17.95
CA GLU A 384 -16.80 -19.86 16.59
C GLU A 384 -15.72 -20.18 15.55
N SER A 385 -14.49 -19.66 15.68
CA SER A 385 -13.44 -19.87 14.66
C SER A 385 -12.75 -21.22 14.81
N ARG A 386 -12.48 -21.69 16.04
CA ARG A 386 -11.80 -22.97 16.25
C ARG A 386 -12.53 -24.19 15.64
N PRO A 387 -13.85 -24.35 15.78
CA PRO A 387 -14.56 -25.45 15.11
C PRO A 387 -14.39 -25.43 13.57
N ILE A 388 -14.43 -24.27 12.95
CA ILE A 388 -14.23 -24.11 11.51
C ILE A 388 -12.81 -24.53 11.11
N VAL A 389 -11.82 -24.10 11.88
CA VAL A 389 -10.42 -24.47 11.65
C VAL A 389 -10.21 -25.97 11.79
N ASP A 390 -10.83 -26.61 12.80
CA ASP A 390 -10.76 -28.07 13.00
C ASP A 390 -11.44 -28.84 11.84
N GLU A 391 -12.54 -28.31 11.30
CA GLU A 391 -13.22 -28.87 10.13
C GLU A 391 -12.34 -28.75 8.87
N ILE A 392 -11.70 -27.57 8.65
CA ILE A 392 -10.73 -27.37 7.56
C ILE A 392 -9.57 -28.35 7.68
N ARG A 393 -9.05 -28.58 8.87
CA ARG A 393 -7.96 -29.55 9.10
C ARG A 393 -8.38 -30.96 8.74
N SER A 394 -9.55 -31.38 9.19
CA SER A 394 -10.09 -32.71 8.92
C SER A 394 -10.28 -32.92 7.41
N TRP A 395 -10.85 -31.94 6.73
CA TRP A 395 -11.01 -31.95 5.28
C TRP A 395 -9.66 -31.99 4.55
N MET A 396 -8.72 -31.14 4.93
CA MET A 396 -7.38 -31.08 4.33
C MET A 396 -6.66 -32.44 4.45
N ASN A 397 -6.65 -33.05 5.65
CA ASN A 397 -5.99 -34.34 5.89
C ASN A 397 -6.59 -35.46 5.02
N LYS A 398 -7.91 -35.44 4.81
CA LYS A 398 -8.58 -36.39 3.94
C LYS A 398 -8.24 -36.16 2.47
N ARG A 399 -8.28 -34.88 2.01
CA ARG A 399 -8.11 -34.56 0.60
C ARG A 399 -6.66 -34.64 0.11
N ILE A 400 -5.67 -34.38 0.94
CA ILE A 400 -4.26 -34.33 0.56
C ILE A 400 -3.75 -35.70 0.06
N VAL A 401 -4.32 -36.81 0.54
CA VAL A 401 -3.98 -38.17 0.10
C VAL A 401 -4.74 -38.62 -1.14
N GLU A 402 -5.85 -37.96 -1.47
CA GLU A 402 -6.71 -38.29 -2.61
C GLU A 402 -6.30 -37.55 -3.89
N VAL A 403 -5.50 -36.48 -3.78
CA VAL A 403 -5.20 -35.55 -4.88
C VAL A 403 -3.77 -35.70 -5.34
N ALA A 404 -3.53 -35.62 -6.66
CA ALA A 404 -2.18 -35.65 -7.21
C ALA A 404 -1.34 -34.47 -6.68
N PRO A 405 -0.15 -34.68 -6.07
CA PRO A 405 0.63 -33.65 -5.41
C PRO A 405 1.02 -32.45 -6.30
N LYS A 406 1.20 -32.69 -7.61
CA LYS A 406 1.61 -31.68 -8.59
C LYS A 406 0.42 -30.92 -9.22
N SER A 407 -0.83 -31.39 -9.00
CA SER A 407 -2.03 -30.68 -9.46
C SER A 407 -2.18 -29.33 -8.76
N SER A 408 -3.03 -28.45 -9.27
CA SER A 408 -3.32 -27.15 -8.65
C SER A 408 -3.86 -27.32 -7.23
N MET A 409 -4.77 -28.28 -7.04
CA MET A 409 -5.33 -28.61 -5.73
C MET A 409 -4.28 -29.22 -4.79
N GLY A 410 -3.43 -30.13 -5.28
CA GLY A 410 -2.35 -30.72 -4.48
C GLY A 410 -1.35 -29.68 -3.99
N LYS A 411 -0.97 -28.74 -4.85
CA LYS A 411 -0.08 -27.61 -4.47
C LYS A 411 -0.74 -26.69 -3.44
N ALA A 412 -2.03 -26.39 -3.60
CA ALA A 412 -2.78 -25.57 -2.64
C ALA A 412 -2.89 -26.25 -1.27
N LEU A 413 -3.19 -27.55 -1.24
CA LEU A 413 -3.24 -28.37 -0.02
C LEU A 413 -1.87 -28.50 0.65
N SER A 414 -0.80 -28.71 -0.13
CA SER A 414 0.57 -28.76 0.39
C SER A 414 0.99 -27.44 1.03
N TYR A 415 0.64 -26.31 0.40
CA TYR A 415 0.87 -24.99 0.98
C TYR A 415 0.09 -24.82 2.30
N LEU A 416 -1.20 -25.11 2.31
CA LEU A 416 -2.05 -25.02 3.49
C LEU A 416 -1.49 -25.87 4.65
N ALA A 417 -1.10 -27.11 4.36
CA ALA A 417 -0.51 -28.02 5.34
C ALA A 417 0.82 -27.50 5.87
N GLY A 418 1.71 -26.99 5.00
CA GLY A 418 2.99 -26.43 5.38
C GLY A 418 2.88 -25.16 6.24
N GLN A 419 1.82 -24.38 6.06
CA GLN A 419 1.58 -23.15 6.85
C GLN A 419 0.69 -23.40 8.07
N TRP A 420 0.16 -24.63 8.27
CA TRP A 420 -0.90 -24.91 9.22
C TRP A 420 -0.63 -24.37 10.63
N GLY A 421 0.54 -24.68 11.20
CA GLY A 421 0.90 -24.22 12.55
C GLY A 421 0.90 -22.70 12.69
N LYS A 422 1.35 -21.99 11.67
CA LYS A 422 1.39 -20.53 11.65
C LYS A 422 -0.01 -19.93 11.49
N LEU A 423 -0.88 -20.58 10.72
CA LEU A 423 -2.26 -20.16 10.54
C LEU A 423 -3.11 -20.30 11.81
N LEU A 424 -2.71 -21.14 12.76
CA LEU A 424 -3.43 -21.32 14.02
C LEU A 424 -3.13 -20.22 15.05
N VAL A 425 -2.03 -19.51 14.92
CA VAL A 425 -1.54 -18.54 15.93
C VAL A 425 -2.59 -17.48 16.30
N PHE A 426 -3.41 -17.05 15.33
CA PHE A 426 -4.44 -16.04 15.56
C PHE A 426 -5.48 -16.47 16.60
N LEU A 427 -5.73 -17.77 16.75
CA LEU A 427 -6.73 -18.29 17.69
C LEU A 427 -6.44 -17.93 19.15
N ASP A 428 -5.18 -17.76 19.49
CA ASP A 428 -4.70 -17.54 20.86
C ASP A 428 -4.18 -16.09 21.07
N HIS A 429 -4.15 -15.27 20.00
CA HIS A 429 -3.60 -13.92 20.02
C HIS A 429 -4.58 -12.90 19.43
N PRO A 430 -5.42 -12.26 20.26
CA PRO A 430 -6.49 -11.35 19.79
C PRO A 430 -5.99 -10.11 19.06
N GLU A 431 -4.72 -9.72 19.25
CA GLU A 431 -4.06 -8.62 18.55
C GLU A 431 -3.76 -8.94 17.08
N LEU A 432 -3.71 -10.24 16.69
CA LEU A 432 -3.41 -10.64 15.31
C LEU A 432 -4.60 -10.42 14.39
N GLN A 433 -4.30 -9.98 13.16
CA GLN A 433 -5.22 -10.05 12.02
C GLN A 433 -5.20 -11.47 11.41
N LEU A 434 -6.25 -11.84 10.68
CA LEU A 434 -6.25 -13.10 9.91
C LEU A 434 -5.23 -13.08 8.76
N ASP A 435 -4.88 -11.91 8.29
CA ASP A 435 -4.04 -11.74 7.10
C ASP A 435 -3.06 -10.57 7.21
N THR A 436 -2.22 -10.44 6.18
CA THR A 436 -1.22 -9.38 6.00
C THR A 436 -1.72 -8.23 5.13
N ASN A 437 -3.02 -8.11 4.87
CA ASN A 437 -3.57 -7.10 3.96
C ASN A 437 -3.18 -5.66 4.34
N LEU A 438 -2.99 -5.38 5.63
CA LEU A 438 -2.59 -4.05 6.07
C LEU A 438 -1.19 -3.68 5.54
N VAL A 439 -0.19 -4.54 5.71
CA VAL A 439 1.16 -4.29 5.18
C VAL A 439 1.20 -4.39 3.65
N GLU A 440 0.37 -5.25 3.04
CA GLU A 440 0.22 -5.30 1.58
C GLU A 440 -0.33 -3.98 1.02
N ASN A 441 -1.29 -3.36 1.70
CA ASN A 441 -1.80 -2.04 1.35
C ASN A 441 -0.75 -0.94 1.56
N ASP A 442 0.06 -1.07 2.61
CA ASP A 442 1.17 -0.13 2.84
C ASP A 442 2.26 -0.24 1.76
N ILE A 443 2.59 -1.44 1.26
CA ILE A 443 3.61 -1.63 0.22
C ILE A 443 3.13 -1.21 -1.19
N ARG A 444 1.81 -1.23 -1.44
CA ARG A 444 1.20 -0.95 -2.75
C ARG A 444 1.60 0.40 -3.36
N PRO A 445 1.62 1.54 -2.62
CA PRO A 445 2.06 2.83 -3.16
C PRO A 445 3.49 2.79 -3.72
N PHE A 446 4.39 2.07 -3.06
CA PHE A 446 5.75 1.86 -3.56
C PHE A 446 5.76 1.04 -4.85
N VAL A 447 4.99 -0.05 -4.93
CA VAL A 447 4.90 -0.91 -6.12
C VAL A 447 4.35 -0.14 -7.32
N ILE A 448 3.31 0.68 -7.11
CA ILE A 448 2.75 1.54 -8.16
C ILE A 448 3.78 2.60 -8.58
N GLY A 449 4.42 3.26 -7.62
CA GLY A 449 5.48 4.24 -7.86
C GLY A 449 6.62 3.65 -8.68
N ARG A 450 7.08 2.45 -8.32
CA ARG A 450 8.13 1.73 -9.06
C ARG A 450 7.78 1.51 -10.52
N LYS A 451 6.53 1.20 -10.86
CA LYS A 451 6.09 1.09 -12.26
C LYS A 451 6.23 2.42 -13.03
N ASN A 452 6.21 3.58 -12.33
CA ASN A 452 6.38 4.89 -12.95
C ASN A 452 7.84 5.33 -13.08
N TRP A 453 8.71 5.02 -12.10
CA TRP A 453 10.10 5.48 -12.10
C TRP A 453 11.13 4.37 -12.36
N LEU A 454 10.71 3.09 -12.38
CA LEU A 454 11.40 1.85 -12.76
C LEU A 454 12.53 1.41 -11.82
N PHE A 455 13.50 2.28 -11.49
CA PHE A 455 14.69 1.96 -10.68
C PHE A 455 15.14 3.16 -9.84
N SER A 456 15.94 2.91 -8.82
CA SER A 456 16.70 3.93 -8.10
C SER A 456 18.09 4.10 -8.71
N GLY A 457 18.54 5.34 -8.87
CA GLY A 457 19.82 5.64 -9.49
C GLY A 457 21.06 5.31 -8.64
N CYS A 458 20.87 5.18 -7.31
CA CYS A 458 21.92 4.84 -6.36
C CYS A 458 21.32 4.36 -5.02
N PRO A 459 22.12 3.67 -4.17
CA PRO A 459 21.70 3.22 -2.84
C PRO A 459 21.18 4.33 -1.93
N GLN A 460 21.84 5.49 -1.92
CA GLN A 460 21.41 6.65 -1.12
C GLN A 460 20.00 7.13 -1.52
N GLY A 461 19.72 7.13 -2.84
CA GLY A 461 18.39 7.45 -3.37
C GLY A 461 17.33 6.42 -2.97
N ALA A 462 17.69 5.14 -2.92
CA ALA A 462 16.80 4.07 -2.46
C ALA A 462 16.48 4.21 -0.96
N THR A 463 17.51 4.49 -0.13
CA THR A 463 17.37 4.74 1.31
C THR A 463 16.51 5.97 1.58
N ALA A 464 16.77 7.08 0.88
CA ALA A 464 15.95 8.29 1.00
C ALA A 464 14.49 8.03 0.59
N SER A 465 14.27 7.25 -0.48
CA SER A 465 12.92 6.84 -0.90
C SER A 465 12.21 6.04 0.19
N ALA A 466 12.87 5.08 0.83
CA ALA A 466 12.31 4.32 1.94
C ALA A 466 11.86 5.25 3.08
N GLY A 467 12.70 6.22 3.45
CA GLY A 467 12.36 7.19 4.49
C GLY A 467 11.17 8.07 4.13
N PHE A 468 11.11 8.61 2.91
CA PHE A 468 9.97 9.44 2.50
C PHE A 468 8.68 8.63 2.36
N TYR A 469 8.73 7.38 1.86
CA TYR A 469 7.54 6.50 1.88
C TYR A 469 7.09 6.24 3.32
N SER A 470 8.01 6.02 4.26
CA SER A 470 7.66 5.88 5.67
C SER A 470 6.92 7.10 6.20
N LEU A 471 7.44 8.32 5.94
CA LEU A 471 6.82 9.57 6.40
C LEU A 471 5.44 9.80 5.80
N VAL A 472 5.33 9.66 4.47
CA VAL A 472 4.07 9.83 3.74
C VAL A 472 3.03 8.82 4.18
N GLN A 473 3.42 7.56 4.36
CA GLN A 473 2.47 6.53 4.78
C GLN A 473 2.01 6.74 6.22
N ASN A 474 2.91 7.17 7.12
CA ASN A 474 2.52 7.53 8.48
C ASN A 474 1.57 8.74 8.52
N ALA A 475 1.73 9.73 7.65
CA ALA A 475 0.75 10.81 7.50
C ALA A 475 -0.62 10.26 7.08
N LYS A 476 -0.67 9.38 6.07
CA LYS A 476 -1.91 8.77 5.58
C LYS A 476 -2.62 7.92 6.64
N VAL A 477 -1.91 7.04 7.34
CA VAL A 477 -2.54 6.19 8.38
C VAL A 477 -3.00 7.00 9.60
N SER A 478 -2.48 8.22 9.77
CA SER A 478 -2.93 9.18 10.80
C SER A 478 -4.06 10.10 10.32
N GLY A 479 -4.53 9.95 9.08
CA GLY A 479 -5.53 10.83 8.49
C GLY A 479 -5.05 12.26 8.20
N MET A 480 -3.72 12.48 8.16
CA MET A 480 -3.12 13.78 7.91
C MET A 480 -2.72 13.93 6.44
N ASP A 481 -2.93 15.11 5.88
CA ASP A 481 -2.45 15.42 4.54
C ASP A 481 -0.92 15.37 4.47
N PRO A 482 -0.30 14.57 3.58
CA PRO A 482 1.15 14.42 3.50
C PRO A 482 1.90 15.72 3.19
N TYR A 483 1.33 16.62 2.38
CA TYR A 483 1.94 17.90 2.07
C TYR A 483 2.00 18.79 3.33
N ALA A 484 0.86 18.92 4.01
CA ALA A 484 0.79 19.72 5.24
C ALA A 484 1.74 19.18 6.32
N PHE A 485 1.82 17.87 6.47
CA PHE A 485 2.75 17.22 7.38
C PHE A 485 4.21 17.54 7.05
N LEU A 486 4.66 17.29 5.82
CA LEU A 486 6.04 17.54 5.41
C LEU A 486 6.41 19.02 5.50
N GLN A 487 5.49 19.92 5.08
CA GLN A 487 5.72 21.35 5.16
C GLN A 487 5.90 21.82 6.63
N ASN A 488 5.04 21.34 7.53
CA ASN A 488 5.13 21.67 8.95
C ASN A 488 6.42 21.13 9.57
N LEU A 489 6.78 19.89 9.24
CA LEU A 489 8.03 19.27 9.71
C LEU A 489 9.25 20.08 9.29
N PHE A 490 9.34 20.46 8.01
CA PHE A 490 10.47 21.23 7.49
C PHE A 490 10.53 22.63 8.10
N LYS A 491 9.41 23.36 8.15
CA LYS A 491 9.33 24.70 8.78
C LYS A 491 9.64 24.65 10.27
N SER A 492 9.22 23.61 10.98
CA SER A 492 9.57 23.43 12.39
C SER A 492 11.07 23.29 12.57
N TRP A 493 11.71 22.46 11.74
CA TRP A 493 13.17 22.28 11.76
C TRP A 493 13.91 23.58 11.39
N GLU A 494 13.47 24.31 10.38
CA GLU A 494 14.09 25.59 9.96
C GLU A 494 14.00 26.66 11.05
N ARG A 495 12.90 26.68 11.82
CA ARG A 495 12.73 27.59 12.95
C ARG A 495 13.71 27.29 14.08
N GLU A 496 13.85 26.01 14.40
CA GLU A 496 14.70 25.53 15.49
C GLU A 496 15.38 24.20 15.05
N PRO A 497 16.59 24.31 14.45
CA PRO A 497 17.32 23.12 14.03
C PRO A 497 17.64 22.20 15.21
N ARG A 498 17.15 20.99 15.15
CA ARG A 498 17.34 19.98 16.18
C ARG A 498 17.35 18.57 15.59
N ARG A 499 17.79 17.60 16.36
CA ARG A 499 17.61 16.21 16.01
C ARG A 499 16.12 15.86 16.05
N LEU A 500 15.59 15.39 14.94
CA LEU A 500 14.23 14.88 14.84
C LEU A 500 14.12 13.47 15.45
N SER A 501 12.95 13.13 15.96
CA SER A 501 12.67 11.89 16.69
C SER A 501 11.26 11.35 16.37
N THR A 502 10.87 10.25 16.99
CA THR A 502 9.51 9.69 16.86
C THR A 502 8.39 10.67 17.24
N LYS A 503 8.67 11.67 18.06
CA LYS A 503 7.69 12.69 18.45
C LYS A 503 7.30 13.62 17.29
N ASP A 504 8.10 13.65 16.25
CA ASP A 504 7.87 14.44 15.04
C ASP A 504 7.04 13.70 13.99
N LEU A 505 6.67 12.44 14.24
CA LEU A 505 5.72 11.71 13.41
C LEU A 505 4.30 12.28 13.56
N PRO A 506 3.47 12.15 12.52
CA PRO A 506 2.10 12.69 12.51
C PRO A 506 1.20 12.09 13.60
N GLN A 507 1.52 10.89 14.10
CA GLN A 507 0.77 10.22 15.18
C GLN A 507 1.02 10.85 16.57
N PHE A 508 2.12 11.56 16.80
CA PHE A 508 2.61 12.02 18.08
C PHE A 508 2.81 13.52 18.11
#